data_e00327dd0be2490ebd57813b85e4a015
#
_entry.id   e00327dd0be2490ebd57813b85e4a015
#
_cell.length_a   1.000
_cell.length_b   1.000
_cell.length_c   1.000
_cell.angle_alpha   90.00
_cell.angle_beta   90.00
_cell.angle_gamma   90.00
#
_symmetry.space_group_name_H-M   'P 1'
#
loop_
_entity.id
_entity.type
_entity.pdbx_description
1 polymer ?
#
loop_
_entity_poly.entity_id
_entity_poly.type
_entity_poly.pdbx_seq_one_letter_code
_entity_poly.pdbx_strand_id
1 'polypeptide(L)'
;MRKVLFIVIPALVVGHALAADNAPIAVVTELAALDIHGDWPPIFAHTPTPIMRKYFSSSFNQAWATAMKHTDYPVFDADPLTGAQGAGGIKSISAHMVAPNRVATAMTLRDGTSDSVEFLMLHTPTGEWLINDIKYPDGKSLRQILGAADR
;
A
#
# COMPACT_ATOMS: atom_id res chain seq x y z
N MET A 1 -45.66 20.12 46.35
CA MET A 1 -45.37 19.59 45.01
C MET A 1 -43.92 19.93 44.65
N ARG A 2 -42.99 18.94 44.66
CA ARG A 2 -41.59 19.15 44.30
C ARG A 2 -41.42 18.77 42.81
N LYS A 3 -41.03 19.74 41.99
CA LYS A 3 -40.67 19.50 40.58
C LYS A 3 -39.25 18.91 40.51
N VAL A 4 -39.13 17.68 40.01
CA VAL A 4 -37.84 17.05 39.74
C VAL A 4 -37.42 17.47 38.31
N LEU A 5 -36.30 18.15 38.19
CA LEU A 5 -35.70 18.56 36.92
C LEU A 5 -34.76 17.45 36.47
N PHE A 6 -35.13 16.76 35.40
CA PHE A 6 -34.22 15.80 34.72
C PHE A 6 -33.28 16.55 33.78
N ILE A 7 -32.00 16.55 34.11
CA ILE A 7 -30.94 17.03 33.22
C ILE A 7 -30.50 15.84 32.36
N VAL A 8 -30.84 15.87 31.08
CA VAL A 8 -30.32 14.92 30.10
C VAL A 8 -28.96 15.43 29.60
N ILE A 9 -27.88 14.77 29.98
CA ILE A 9 -26.53 15.04 29.49
C ILE A 9 -26.38 14.28 28.16
N PRO A 10 -26.14 14.95 27.02
CA PRO A 10 -25.84 14.25 25.79
C PRO A 10 -24.46 13.60 25.92
N ALA A 11 -24.39 12.28 25.77
CA ALA A 11 -23.15 11.55 25.68
C ALA A 11 -22.41 11.95 24.36
N LEU A 12 -21.29 12.62 24.53
CA LEU A 12 -20.42 13.00 23.42
C LEU A 12 -19.77 11.74 22.87
N VAL A 13 -20.22 11.29 21.70
CA VAL A 13 -19.58 10.20 20.96
C VAL A 13 -18.33 10.76 20.28
N VAL A 14 -17.22 10.79 21.02
CA VAL A 14 -15.88 11.07 20.50
C VAL A 14 -15.15 9.74 20.40
N GLY A 15 -15.25 9.06 19.28
CA GLY A 15 -14.60 7.73 19.18
C GLY A 15 -14.32 7.17 17.79
N HIS A 16 -14.70 7.83 16.68
CA HIS A 16 -14.58 7.19 15.36
C HIS A 16 -13.67 7.89 14.36
N ALA A 17 -13.14 9.09 14.64
CA ALA A 17 -12.30 9.80 13.68
C ALA A 17 -10.86 9.26 13.59
N LEU A 18 -10.27 8.81 14.71
CA LEU A 18 -8.86 8.39 14.75
C LEU A 18 -8.59 7.04 14.07
N ALA A 19 -9.59 6.16 13.96
CA ALA A 19 -9.43 4.85 13.31
C ALA A 19 -9.45 4.96 11.77
N ALA A 20 -10.19 5.91 11.22
CA ALA A 20 -10.29 6.12 9.77
C ALA A 20 -9.02 6.74 9.16
N ASP A 21 -8.34 7.62 9.91
CA ASP A 21 -7.13 8.31 9.43
C ASP A 21 -5.91 7.39 9.28
N ASN A 22 -5.87 6.26 9.99
CA ASN A 22 -4.76 5.31 9.95
C ASN A 22 -5.02 4.11 9.02
N ALA A 23 -6.19 3.97 8.42
CA ALA A 23 -6.53 2.85 7.57
C ALA A 23 -5.59 2.67 6.36
N PRO A 24 -5.14 3.74 5.64
CA PRO A 24 -4.15 3.60 4.57
C PRO A 24 -2.80 3.06 5.07
N ILE A 25 -2.35 3.50 6.25
CA ILE A 25 -1.11 3.01 6.88
C ILE A 25 -1.22 1.52 7.18
N ALA A 26 -2.37 1.07 7.70
CA ALA A 26 -2.60 -0.34 8.00
C ALA A 26 -2.48 -1.21 6.74
N VAL A 27 -3.08 -0.80 5.62
CA VAL A 27 -2.96 -1.51 4.34
C VAL A 27 -1.50 -1.69 3.92
N VAL A 28 -0.70 -0.62 3.98
CA VAL A 28 0.71 -0.64 3.59
C VAL A 28 1.54 -1.51 4.53
N THR A 29 1.32 -1.39 5.85
CA THR A 29 2.07 -2.16 6.85
C THR A 29 1.68 -3.64 6.86
N GLU A 30 0.43 -3.97 6.62
CA GLU A 30 -0.02 -5.36 6.44
C GLU A 30 0.64 -5.98 5.21
N LEU A 31 0.65 -5.29 4.06
CA LEU A 31 1.32 -5.78 2.85
C LEU A 31 2.81 -6.00 3.09
N ALA A 32 3.50 -5.04 3.73
CA ALA A 32 4.92 -5.17 4.06
C ALA A 32 5.20 -6.30 5.04
N ALA A 33 4.31 -6.54 6.02
CA ALA A 33 4.44 -7.66 6.96
C ALA A 33 4.46 -9.00 6.24
N LEU A 34 3.78 -9.10 5.13
CA LEU A 34 3.77 -10.25 4.29
C LEU A 34 5.15 -10.48 3.69
N ASP A 35 5.85 -9.51 3.21
CA ASP A 35 7.23 -9.61 2.70
C ASP A 35 8.25 -9.90 3.83
N ILE A 36 8.05 -9.30 4.99
CA ILE A 36 8.91 -9.50 6.16
C ILE A 36 8.92 -10.97 6.63
N HIS A 37 7.77 -11.64 6.63
CA HIS A 37 7.64 -13.00 7.12
C HIS A 37 8.15 -14.08 6.16
N GLY A 38 8.21 -13.81 4.87
CA GLY A 38 8.96 -14.60 3.88
C GLY A 38 8.47 -16.02 3.58
N ASP A 39 7.36 -16.46 4.17
CA ASP A 39 6.93 -17.88 4.14
C ASP A 39 5.84 -18.19 3.09
N TRP A 40 5.75 -17.44 1.96
CA TRP A 40 4.54 -17.45 1.17
C TRP A 40 4.71 -17.10 -0.30
N PRO A 41 3.67 -17.36 -1.13
CA PRO A 41 3.77 -17.07 -2.55
C PRO A 41 4.18 -15.63 -2.78
N PRO A 42 4.97 -15.35 -3.81
CA PRO A 42 5.42 -13.99 -4.11
C PRO A 42 4.21 -13.07 -4.21
N ILE A 43 4.32 -11.85 -3.63
CA ILE A 43 3.29 -10.82 -3.74
C ILE A 43 2.99 -10.56 -5.21
N PHE A 44 4.04 -10.41 -6.00
CA PHE A 44 3.97 -10.19 -7.43
C PHE A 44 4.31 -11.46 -8.21
N ALA A 45 3.53 -11.75 -9.22
CA ALA A 45 3.75 -12.84 -10.17
C ALA A 45 3.33 -12.37 -11.56
N HIS A 46 3.59 -13.18 -12.58
CA HIS A 46 3.23 -12.86 -13.98
C HIS A 46 1.75 -12.51 -14.16
N THR A 47 0.88 -13.14 -13.38
CA THR A 47 -0.55 -12.77 -13.28
C THR A 47 -0.84 -12.23 -11.89
N PRO A 48 -1.81 -11.29 -11.74
CA PRO A 48 -2.18 -10.77 -10.44
C PRO A 48 -2.51 -11.86 -9.43
N THR A 49 -1.77 -11.91 -8.34
CA THR A 49 -1.96 -12.89 -7.27
C THR A 49 -3.22 -12.57 -6.43
N PRO A 50 -3.70 -13.49 -5.58
CA PRO A 50 -4.74 -13.17 -4.60
C PRO A 50 -4.36 -12.00 -3.69
N ILE A 51 -3.07 -11.85 -3.35
CA ILE A 51 -2.55 -10.74 -2.55
C ILE A 51 -2.64 -9.44 -3.31
N MET A 52 -2.17 -9.40 -4.55
CA MET A 52 -2.31 -8.21 -5.38
C MET A 52 -3.77 -7.79 -5.49
N ARG A 53 -4.69 -8.73 -5.67
CA ARG A 53 -6.14 -8.44 -5.73
C ARG A 53 -6.71 -7.92 -4.42
N LYS A 54 -6.14 -8.32 -3.28
CA LYS A 54 -6.56 -7.85 -1.95
C LYS A 54 -6.07 -6.43 -1.65
N TYR A 55 -4.83 -6.12 -1.98
CA TYR A 55 -4.20 -4.87 -1.55
C TYR A 55 -4.12 -3.79 -2.63
N PHE A 56 -4.19 -4.15 -3.91
CA PHE A 56 -4.06 -3.21 -5.02
C PHE A 56 -5.39 -2.97 -5.73
N SER A 57 -5.57 -1.76 -6.27
CA SER A 57 -6.76 -1.40 -7.04
C SER A 57 -6.93 -2.28 -8.28
N SER A 58 -8.18 -2.45 -8.72
CA SER A 58 -8.48 -3.22 -9.94
C SER A 58 -7.77 -2.65 -11.17
N SER A 59 -7.67 -1.32 -11.28
CA SER A 59 -6.96 -0.67 -12.38
C SER A 59 -5.44 -0.89 -12.33
N PHE A 60 -4.86 -1.00 -11.13
CA PHE A 60 -3.46 -1.39 -10.99
C PHE A 60 -3.25 -2.84 -11.43
N ASN A 61 -4.07 -3.76 -10.94
CA ASN A 61 -3.99 -5.19 -11.33
C ASN A 61 -4.14 -5.39 -12.83
N GLN A 62 -5.00 -4.60 -13.50
CA GLN A 62 -5.16 -4.63 -14.94
C GLN A 62 -3.91 -4.11 -15.67
N ALA A 63 -3.32 -2.99 -15.24
CA ALA A 63 -2.08 -2.46 -15.80
C ALA A 63 -0.93 -3.46 -15.66
N TRP A 64 -0.80 -4.10 -14.48
CA TRP A 64 0.15 -5.17 -14.23
C TRP A 64 -0.02 -6.33 -15.22
N ALA A 65 -1.24 -6.88 -15.31
CA ALA A 65 -1.54 -8.00 -16.19
C ALA A 65 -1.30 -7.67 -17.67
N THR A 66 -1.54 -6.42 -18.10
CA THR A 66 -1.27 -5.97 -19.46
C THR A 66 0.23 -5.94 -19.73
N ALA A 67 1.01 -5.30 -18.86
CA ALA A 67 2.45 -5.21 -19.00
C ALA A 67 3.12 -6.60 -19.06
N MET A 68 2.67 -7.52 -18.20
CA MET A 68 3.22 -8.88 -18.13
C MET A 68 2.90 -9.76 -19.35
N LYS A 69 1.89 -9.42 -20.18
CA LYS A 69 1.56 -10.17 -21.41
C LYS A 69 2.57 -9.95 -22.54
N HIS A 70 3.24 -8.82 -22.54
CA HIS A 70 4.06 -8.36 -23.67
C HIS A 70 5.56 -8.59 -23.46
N THR A 71 5.97 -9.24 -22.37
CA THR A 71 7.39 -9.45 -22.06
C THR A 71 7.66 -10.88 -21.61
N ASP A 72 8.65 -11.50 -22.23
CA ASP A 72 9.26 -12.77 -21.77
C ASP A 72 10.21 -12.54 -20.58
N TYR A 73 10.50 -11.28 -20.23
CA TYR A 73 11.34 -10.85 -19.12
C TYR A 73 10.52 -10.07 -18.09
N PRO A 74 10.91 -10.06 -16.82
CA PRO A 74 10.26 -9.21 -15.84
C PRO A 74 10.35 -7.74 -16.29
N VAL A 75 9.21 -7.10 -16.44
CA VAL A 75 9.08 -5.66 -16.79
C VAL A 75 9.82 -4.78 -15.78
N PHE A 76 10.03 -5.34 -14.59
CA PHE A 76 10.64 -4.67 -13.47
C PHE A 76 11.80 -5.54 -12.94
N ASP A 77 13.03 -5.05 -13.10
CA ASP A 77 14.26 -5.73 -12.70
C ASP A 77 14.63 -5.47 -11.22
N ALA A 78 13.62 -5.18 -10.41
CA ALA A 78 13.74 -4.88 -9.00
C ALA A 78 12.52 -5.41 -8.24
N ASP A 79 12.56 -5.36 -6.90
CA ASP A 79 11.38 -5.63 -6.08
C ASP A 79 10.36 -4.47 -6.24
N PRO A 80 9.13 -4.75 -6.71
CA PRO A 80 8.13 -3.69 -6.90
C PRO A 80 7.73 -2.94 -5.63
N LEU A 81 7.86 -3.55 -4.43
CA LEU A 81 7.52 -2.87 -3.17
C LEU A 81 8.59 -1.87 -2.74
N THR A 82 9.83 -2.13 -3.07
CA THR A 82 10.97 -1.35 -2.57
C THR A 82 11.67 -0.57 -3.68
N GLY A 83 11.62 -1.03 -4.92
CA GLY A 83 12.43 -0.51 -6.01
C GLY A 83 13.90 -0.99 -5.97
N ALA A 84 14.28 -1.77 -4.98
CA ALA A 84 15.65 -2.22 -4.78
C ALA A 84 15.95 -3.50 -5.57
N GLN A 85 17.17 -3.61 -6.08
CA GLN A 85 17.68 -4.81 -6.73
C GLN A 85 18.44 -5.67 -5.72
N GLY A 86 18.08 -6.95 -5.60
CA GLY A 86 18.87 -7.93 -4.86
C GLY A 86 18.91 -7.77 -3.34
N ALA A 87 18.14 -6.87 -2.75
CA ALA A 87 18.15 -6.57 -1.31
C ALA A 87 17.52 -7.67 -0.42
N GLY A 88 16.89 -8.66 -1.02
CA GLY A 88 16.33 -9.82 -0.28
C GLY A 88 15.04 -9.53 0.49
N GLY A 89 14.37 -8.41 0.21
CA GLY A 89 13.08 -8.03 0.80
C GLY A 89 13.18 -7.11 2.03
N ILE A 90 12.03 -6.78 2.60
CA ILE A 90 11.90 -5.84 3.72
C ILE A 90 12.27 -6.56 5.04
N LYS A 91 13.09 -5.92 5.86
CA LYS A 91 13.39 -6.34 7.23
C LYS A 91 12.51 -5.61 8.25
N SER A 92 12.32 -4.30 8.05
CA SER A 92 11.45 -3.46 8.88
C SER A 92 10.93 -2.27 8.09
N ILE A 93 9.79 -1.74 8.49
CA ILE A 93 9.14 -0.61 7.86
C ILE A 93 8.58 0.35 8.92
N SER A 94 8.67 1.64 8.65
CA SER A 94 7.85 2.67 9.27
C SER A 94 7.04 3.39 8.21
N ALA A 95 5.79 3.74 8.51
CA ALA A 95 4.88 4.36 7.58
C ALA A 95 4.12 5.53 8.22
N HIS A 96 3.89 6.60 7.46
CA HIS A 96 3.11 7.76 7.91
C HIS A 96 2.39 8.43 6.74
N MET A 97 1.28 9.10 7.04
CA MET A 97 0.56 9.89 6.04
C MET A 97 1.33 11.17 5.70
N VAL A 98 1.50 11.45 4.41
CA VAL A 98 2.04 12.73 3.90
C VAL A 98 1.00 13.54 3.16
N ALA A 99 -0.13 12.93 2.81
CA ALA A 99 -1.32 13.56 2.24
C ALA A 99 -2.53 12.62 2.48
N PRO A 100 -3.78 13.06 2.30
CA PRO A 100 -4.97 12.24 2.54
C PRO A 100 -5.01 10.88 1.83
N ASN A 101 -4.29 10.76 0.71
CA ASN A 101 -4.21 9.54 -0.10
C ASN A 101 -2.77 9.10 -0.37
N ARG A 102 -1.81 9.49 0.46
CA ARG A 102 -0.39 9.14 0.29
C ARG A 102 0.25 8.72 1.59
N VAL A 103 0.86 7.54 1.58
CA VAL A 103 1.62 6.97 2.69
C VAL A 103 3.09 6.93 2.30
N ALA A 104 3.92 7.69 2.98
CA ALA A 104 5.37 7.59 2.86
C ALA A 104 5.91 6.52 3.80
N THR A 105 6.94 5.80 3.35
CA THR A 105 7.59 4.76 4.12
C THR A 105 9.09 4.98 4.20
N ALA A 106 9.69 4.53 5.31
CA ALA A 106 11.12 4.30 5.43
C ALA A 106 11.32 2.83 5.78
N MET A 107 12.12 2.13 5.00
CA MET A 107 12.35 0.70 5.09
C MET A 107 13.81 0.39 5.35
N THR A 108 14.07 -0.63 6.17
CA THR A 108 15.37 -1.29 6.23
C THR A 108 15.22 -2.62 5.49
N LEU A 109 16.11 -2.89 4.55
CA LEU A 109 16.11 -4.11 3.76
C LEU A 109 16.96 -5.19 4.45
N ARG A 110 16.83 -6.44 4.01
CA ARG A 110 17.52 -7.58 4.66
C ARG A 110 19.04 -7.53 4.52
N ASP A 111 19.54 -6.92 3.47
CA ASP A 111 20.98 -6.66 3.28
C ASP A 111 21.53 -5.52 4.16
N GLY A 112 20.68 -4.86 4.94
CA GLY A 112 21.01 -3.75 5.83
C GLY A 112 20.94 -2.37 5.16
N THR A 113 20.64 -2.28 3.87
CA THR A 113 20.43 -0.99 3.21
C THR A 113 19.08 -0.37 3.62
N SER A 114 18.92 0.92 3.38
CA SER A 114 17.69 1.66 3.63
C SER A 114 17.10 2.14 2.32
N ASP A 115 15.77 2.07 2.22
CA ASP A 115 15.03 2.59 1.08
C ASP A 115 13.75 3.30 1.55
N SER A 116 13.11 4.03 0.65
CA SER A 116 11.87 4.74 0.91
C SER A 116 11.03 4.78 -0.35
N VAL A 117 9.74 4.53 -0.21
CA VAL A 117 8.76 4.69 -1.30
C VAL A 117 7.52 5.41 -0.78
N GLU A 118 6.74 5.93 -1.69
CA GLU A 118 5.46 6.55 -1.39
C GLU A 118 4.35 5.73 -2.06
N PHE A 119 3.41 5.24 -1.26
CA PHE A 119 2.23 4.53 -1.74
C PHE A 119 1.10 5.53 -2.01
N LEU A 120 0.60 5.53 -3.24
CA LEU A 120 -0.56 6.30 -3.64
C LEU A 120 -1.81 5.44 -3.41
N MET A 121 -2.68 5.91 -2.53
CA MET A 121 -3.84 5.16 -2.06
C MET A 121 -5.11 5.59 -2.80
N LEU A 122 -6.00 4.64 -3.01
CA LEU A 122 -7.35 4.84 -3.53
C LEU A 122 -8.37 4.50 -2.45
N HIS A 123 -9.25 5.43 -2.10
CA HIS A 123 -10.42 5.15 -1.28
C HIS A 123 -11.58 4.76 -2.18
N THR A 124 -12.10 3.55 -2.02
CA THR A 124 -13.20 3.04 -2.85
C THR A 124 -14.54 3.59 -2.37
N PRO A 125 -15.59 3.59 -3.22
CA PRO A 125 -16.94 3.94 -2.79
C PRO A 125 -17.50 3.03 -1.69
N THR A 126 -16.96 1.82 -1.52
CA THR A 126 -17.32 0.87 -0.46
C THR A 126 -16.57 1.11 0.85
N GLY A 127 -15.69 2.13 0.91
CA GLY A 127 -14.95 2.52 2.11
C GLY A 127 -13.62 1.80 2.32
N GLU A 128 -13.17 1.02 1.35
CA GLU A 128 -11.89 0.31 1.42
C GLU A 128 -10.75 1.19 0.92
N TRP A 129 -9.56 1.02 1.49
CA TRP A 129 -8.33 1.61 1.00
C TRP A 129 -7.52 0.58 0.23
N LEU A 130 -7.11 0.94 -0.99
CA LEU A 130 -6.31 0.09 -1.88
C LEU A 130 -5.09 0.87 -2.39
N ILE A 131 -4.00 0.18 -2.62
CA ILE A 131 -2.81 0.75 -3.26
C ILE A 131 -3.11 0.92 -4.75
N ASN A 132 -2.96 2.14 -5.26
CA ASN A 132 -3.19 2.46 -6.66
C ASN A 132 -1.91 2.65 -7.47
N ASP A 133 -0.81 3.03 -6.81
CA ASP A 133 0.51 3.16 -7.42
C ASP A 133 1.60 3.18 -6.32
N ILE A 134 2.85 2.97 -6.72
CA ILE A 134 4.03 3.11 -5.85
C ILE A 134 4.99 4.07 -6.55
N LYS A 135 5.40 5.12 -5.84
CA LYS A 135 6.35 6.12 -6.33
C LYS A 135 7.71 5.92 -5.66
N TYR A 136 8.75 5.85 -6.48
CA TYR A 136 10.13 5.64 -6.06
C TYR A 136 10.90 6.94 -5.87
N PRO A 137 12.05 6.91 -5.17
CA PRO A 137 12.87 8.10 -4.90
C PRO A 137 13.37 8.82 -6.16
N ASP A 138 13.54 8.10 -7.27
CA ASP A 138 13.94 8.67 -8.57
C ASP A 138 12.82 9.46 -9.27
N GLY A 139 11.65 9.54 -8.66
CA GLY A 139 10.47 10.25 -9.15
C GLY A 139 9.60 9.46 -10.11
N LYS A 140 10.01 8.26 -10.52
CA LYS A 140 9.18 7.36 -11.32
C LYS A 140 8.14 6.67 -10.47
N SER A 141 7.06 6.20 -11.09
CA SER A 141 6.12 5.32 -10.44
C SER A 141 6.05 3.96 -11.11
N LEU A 142 5.59 2.97 -10.35
CA LEU A 142 5.44 1.61 -10.85
C LEU A 142 4.51 1.58 -12.08
N ARG A 143 3.41 2.34 -12.07
CA ARG A 143 2.52 2.45 -13.24
C ARG A 143 3.19 3.06 -14.47
N GLN A 144 4.07 4.04 -14.28
CA GLN A 144 4.84 4.60 -15.41
C GLN A 144 5.78 3.57 -16.00
N ILE A 145 6.42 2.75 -15.17
CA ILE A 145 7.29 1.66 -15.62
C ILE A 145 6.47 0.59 -16.38
N LEU A 146 5.32 0.18 -15.83
CA LEU A 146 4.41 -0.78 -16.48
C LEU A 146 3.90 -0.25 -17.83
N GLY A 147 3.54 1.04 -17.93
CA GLY A 147 3.07 1.65 -19.17
C GLY A 147 4.17 1.87 -20.22
N ALA A 148 5.44 1.91 -19.82
CA ALA A 148 6.57 1.97 -20.75
C ALA A 148 6.86 0.62 -21.41
N ALA A 149 6.52 -0.47 -20.75
CA ALA A 149 6.69 -1.83 -21.27
C ALA A 149 5.65 -2.22 -22.34
N ASP A 150 4.56 -1.46 -22.41
CA ASP A 150 3.43 -1.69 -23.34
C ASP A 150 3.63 -0.95 -24.69
N ARG A 151 4.81 -0.36 -24.93
CA ARG A 151 5.17 0.36 -26.17
C ARG A 151 6.30 -0.32 -26.93
#